data_22c5e2de232124dc62832fca08c6d0fc
#
_entry.id   22c5e2de232124dc62832fca08c6d0fc
#
_cell.length_a   1.000
_cell.length_b   1.000
_cell.length_c   1.000
_cell.angle_alpha   90.00
_cell.angle_beta   90.00
_cell.angle_gamma   90.00
#
_symmetry.space_group_name_H-M   'P 1'
#
loop_
_entity.id
_entity.type
_entity.pdbx_description
1 polymer ?
#
loop_
_entity_poly.entity_id
_entity_poly.type
_entity_poly.pdbx_seq_one_letter_code
_entity_poly.pdbx_strand_id
1 'polypeptide(L)'
;MRRGELYRVRRPPGDPKPARVFVVVSRQPLIDSNYSTVICAPVFTQRYDLPTQVAVSTGEGLKHESAIQCDGLMSLEKSRLTDFVGELAPSKLRELDNALIVALGIPTGTRPLV
;
A
#
# COMPACT_ATOMS: atom_id res chain seq x y z
N MET A 1 6.10 -11.66 -6.52
CA MET A 1 5.53 -10.45 -5.89
C MET A 1 6.38 -10.06 -4.70
N ARG A 2 6.62 -8.78 -4.53
CA ARG A 2 7.43 -8.27 -3.43
C ARG A 2 6.68 -7.18 -2.69
N ARG A 3 6.89 -7.10 -1.38
CA ARG A 3 6.33 -6.04 -0.55
C ARG A 3 6.78 -4.68 -1.09
N GLY A 4 5.85 -3.75 -1.25
CA GLY A 4 6.12 -2.42 -1.80
C GLY A 4 5.91 -2.31 -3.30
N GLU A 5 5.58 -3.39 -3.98
CA GLU A 5 5.21 -3.32 -5.39
C GLU A 5 3.81 -2.75 -5.56
N LEU A 6 3.62 -2.02 -6.67
CA LEU A 6 2.33 -1.41 -7.02
C LEU A 6 1.73 -2.18 -8.19
N TYR A 7 0.44 -2.50 -8.07
CA TYR A 7 -0.31 -3.21 -9.10
C TYR A 7 -1.62 -2.48 -9.40
N ARG A 8 -1.99 -2.43 -10.67
CA ARG A 8 -3.31 -1.95 -11.07
C ARG A 8 -4.29 -3.10 -10.99
N VAL A 9 -5.38 -2.87 -10.26
CA VAL A 9 -6.45 -3.85 -10.11
C VAL A 9 -7.69 -3.28 -10.77
N ARG A 10 -8.24 -4.02 -11.74
CA ARG A 10 -9.44 -3.63 -12.44
C ARG A 10 -10.64 -4.04 -11.61
N ARG A 11 -11.65 -3.15 -11.55
CA ARG A 11 -12.90 -3.35 -10.81
C ARG A 11 -12.65 -3.81 -9.37
N PRO A 12 -11.90 -3.00 -8.58
CA PRO A 12 -11.65 -3.37 -7.18
C PRO A 12 -12.96 -3.41 -6.39
N PRO A 13 -13.06 -4.28 -5.37
CA PRO A 13 -14.29 -4.42 -4.59
C PRO A 13 -14.70 -3.10 -3.94
N GLY A 14 -15.97 -2.71 -4.13
CA GLY A 14 -16.53 -1.52 -3.50
C GLY A 14 -16.04 -0.18 -4.02
N ASP A 15 -15.20 -0.16 -5.04
CA ASP A 15 -14.66 1.07 -5.62
C ASP A 15 -15.51 1.47 -6.83
N PRO A 16 -15.97 2.73 -6.94
CA PRO A 16 -16.72 3.18 -8.11
C PRO A 16 -15.86 3.31 -9.37
N LYS A 17 -14.53 3.36 -9.24
CA LYS A 17 -13.64 3.47 -10.39
C LYS A 17 -13.43 2.10 -11.04
N PRO A 18 -13.25 2.06 -12.39
CA PRO A 18 -13.02 0.79 -13.08
C PRO A 18 -11.68 0.14 -12.74
N ALA A 19 -10.71 0.91 -12.29
CA ALA A 19 -9.40 0.42 -11.90
C ALA A 19 -8.79 1.31 -10.83
N ARG A 20 -7.93 0.71 -10.00
CA ARG A 20 -7.19 1.43 -8.96
C ARG A 20 -5.84 0.77 -8.74
N VAL A 21 -4.83 1.57 -8.45
CA VAL A 21 -3.52 1.04 -8.08
C VAL A 21 -3.49 0.74 -6.58
N PHE A 22 -2.89 -0.39 -6.24
CA PHE A 22 -2.69 -0.83 -4.87
C PHE A 22 -1.23 -1.13 -4.60
N VAL A 23 -0.80 -0.88 -3.38
CA VAL A 23 0.55 -1.23 -2.92
C VAL A 23 0.46 -2.46 -2.02
N VAL A 24 1.30 -3.46 -2.28
CA VAL A 24 1.37 -4.66 -1.45
C VAL A 24 2.08 -4.33 -0.15
N VAL A 25 1.41 -4.50 0.98
CA VAL A 25 1.97 -4.15 2.29
C VAL A 25 2.16 -5.36 3.21
N SER A 26 1.66 -6.53 2.86
CA SER A 26 1.87 -7.75 3.63
C SER A 26 3.35 -8.07 3.76
N ARG A 27 3.71 -8.76 4.84
CA ARG A 27 5.08 -9.24 5.05
C ARG A 27 5.47 -10.22 3.95
N GLN A 28 6.74 -10.22 3.58
CA GLN A 28 7.23 -11.03 2.46
C GLN A 28 6.99 -12.55 2.65
N PRO A 29 7.17 -13.14 3.86
CA PRO A 29 6.87 -14.57 4.03
C PRO A 29 5.43 -14.95 3.70
N LEU A 30 4.46 -14.08 3.98
CA LEU A 30 3.08 -14.32 3.59
C LEU A 30 2.91 -14.23 2.07
N ILE A 31 3.52 -13.23 1.45
CA ILE A 31 3.50 -13.07 -0.01
C ILE A 31 4.03 -14.33 -0.69
N ASP A 32 5.12 -14.89 -0.17
CA ASP A 32 5.79 -16.07 -0.75
C ASP A 32 5.09 -17.38 -0.41
N SER A 33 4.14 -17.36 0.50
CA SER A 33 3.41 -18.55 0.93
C SER A 33 2.28 -18.91 -0.03
N ASN A 34 1.59 -20.03 0.26
CA ASN A 34 0.41 -20.42 -0.49
C ASN A 34 -0.87 -19.72 -0.04
N TYR A 35 -0.78 -18.79 0.92
CA TYR A 35 -1.95 -18.02 1.34
C TYR A 35 -2.49 -17.21 0.16
N SER A 36 -3.80 -17.24 -0.04
CA SER A 36 -4.42 -16.77 -1.29
C SER A 36 -4.50 -15.24 -1.41
N THR A 37 -4.44 -14.52 -0.29
CA THR A 37 -4.59 -13.06 -0.29
C THR A 37 -3.39 -12.37 0.32
N VAL A 38 -3.26 -11.09 0.00
CA VAL A 38 -2.30 -10.17 0.63
C VAL A 38 -3.01 -8.89 1.01
N ILE A 39 -2.50 -8.22 2.04
CA ILE A 39 -3.00 -6.91 2.44
C ILE A 39 -2.39 -5.86 1.54
N CYS A 40 -3.24 -4.97 1.03
CA CYS A 40 -2.84 -3.89 0.13
C CYS A 40 -3.39 -2.56 0.64
N ALA A 41 -2.72 -1.48 0.24
CA ALA A 41 -3.18 -0.12 0.49
C ALA A 41 -3.55 0.53 -0.85
N PRO A 42 -4.73 1.18 -0.96
CA PRO A 42 -5.13 1.82 -2.20
C PRO A 42 -4.37 3.13 -2.43
N VAL A 43 -4.23 3.49 -3.70
CA VAL A 43 -3.60 4.75 -4.12
C VAL A 43 -4.67 5.66 -4.69
N PHE A 44 -4.76 6.87 -4.15
CA PHE A 44 -5.72 7.89 -4.59
C PHE A 44 -4.97 9.11 -5.12
N THR A 45 -5.61 9.87 -6.01
CA THR A 45 -5.04 11.11 -6.51
C THR A 45 -5.16 12.27 -5.52
N GLN A 46 -6.04 12.15 -4.53
CA GLN A 46 -6.23 13.17 -3.51
C GLN A 46 -5.22 13.01 -2.39
N ARG A 47 -4.57 14.12 -2.02
CA ARG A 47 -3.55 14.16 -0.97
C ARG A 47 -4.01 15.13 0.09
N TYR A 48 -4.03 14.66 1.33
CA TYR A 48 -4.44 15.47 2.49
C TYR A 48 -3.30 15.71 3.47
N ASP A 49 -2.07 15.27 3.14
CA ASP A 49 -0.87 15.38 3.98
C ASP A 49 -1.07 14.80 5.38
N LEU A 50 -1.82 13.69 5.45
CA LEU A 50 -2.04 12.98 6.69
C LEU A 50 -0.84 12.07 7.00
N PRO A 51 -0.56 11.81 8.30
CA PRO A 51 0.53 10.89 8.65
C PRO A 51 0.28 9.45 8.21
N THR A 52 -0.96 9.12 7.81
CA THR A 52 -1.34 7.80 7.29
C THR A 52 -1.26 7.74 5.76
N GLN A 53 -0.83 8.81 5.12
CA GLN A 53 -0.65 8.85 3.66
C GLN A 53 0.82 8.90 3.30
N VAL A 54 1.18 8.27 2.18
CA VAL A 54 2.53 8.32 1.60
C VAL A 54 2.43 8.89 0.20
N ALA A 55 3.15 9.97 -0.06
CA ALA A 55 3.16 10.61 -1.38
C ALA A 55 3.91 9.73 -2.39
N VAL A 56 3.30 9.52 -3.54
CA VAL A 56 3.87 8.76 -4.65
C VAL A 56 3.54 9.47 -5.96
N SER A 57 4.33 9.23 -6.99
CA SER A 57 4.10 9.86 -8.28
C SER A 57 4.78 9.07 -9.41
N THR A 58 5.31 9.78 -10.40
CA THR A 58 5.95 9.16 -11.57
C THR A 58 7.17 8.30 -11.20
N GLY A 59 7.85 8.63 -10.11
CA GLY A 59 8.98 7.83 -9.63
C GLY A 59 8.60 6.40 -9.25
N GLU A 60 7.33 6.17 -8.91
CA GLU A 60 6.79 4.85 -8.56
C GLU A 60 5.99 4.22 -9.71
N GLY A 61 6.02 4.83 -10.90
CA GLY A 61 5.34 4.29 -12.06
C GLY A 61 3.93 4.84 -12.30
N LEU A 62 3.50 5.82 -11.53
CA LEU A 62 2.17 6.41 -11.66
C LEU A 62 2.19 7.55 -12.68
N LYS A 63 1.02 7.89 -13.21
CA LYS A 63 0.87 9.00 -14.17
C LYS A 63 0.74 10.35 -13.49
N HIS A 64 0.26 10.37 -12.26
CA HIS A 64 -0.07 11.59 -11.52
C HIS A 64 0.47 11.53 -10.11
N GLU A 65 0.65 12.69 -9.51
CA GLU A 65 0.89 12.77 -8.07
C GLU A 65 -0.29 12.14 -7.33
N SER A 66 0.00 11.29 -6.38
CA SER A 66 -0.99 10.48 -5.69
C SER A 66 -0.54 10.23 -4.25
N ALA A 67 -1.37 9.57 -3.48
CA ALA A 67 -1.04 9.17 -2.12
C ALA A 67 -1.50 7.74 -1.86
N ILE A 68 -0.63 6.97 -1.21
CA ILE A 68 -1.00 5.67 -0.65
C ILE A 68 -1.81 5.94 0.60
N GLN A 69 -2.99 5.32 0.71
CA GLN A 69 -3.92 5.53 1.82
C GLN A 69 -3.84 4.36 2.78
N CYS A 70 -3.05 4.51 3.85
CA CYS A 70 -2.86 3.42 4.80
C CYS A 70 -4.07 3.18 5.70
N ASP A 71 -5.00 4.13 5.79
CA ASP A 71 -6.26 3.92 6.51
C ASP A 71 -7.26 3.05 5.74
N GLY A 72 -7.01 2.78 4.47
CA GLY A 72 -7.89 2.03 3.62
C GLY A 72 -7.40 0.62 3.28
N LEU A 73 -6.68 -0.02 4.19
CA LEU A 73 -6.13 -1.35 3.94
C LEU A 73 -7.24 -2.36 3.62
N MET A 74 -6.95 -3.25 2.67
CA MET A 74 -7.87 -4.32 2.32
C MET A 74 -7.10 -5.54 1.81
N SER A 75 -7.70 -6.72 1.97
CA SER A 75 -7.14 -7.96 1.45
C SER A 75 -7.57 -8.15 0.01
N LEU A 76 -6.61 -8.45 -0.85
CA LEU A 76 -6.85 -8.75 -2.26
C LEU A 76 -6.29 -10.12 -2.61
N GLU A 77 -6.99 -10.85 -3.49
CA GLU A 77 -6.48 -12.12 -3.99
C GLU A 77 -5.22 -11.89 -4.80
N LYS A 78 -4.19 -12.70 -4.54
CA LYS A 78 -2.91 -12.62 -5.27
C LYS A 78 -3.12 -12.75 -6.78
N SER A 79 -4.10 -13.55 -7.18
CA SER A 79 -4.41 -13.76 -8.62
C SER A 79 -4.85 -12.49 -9.34
N ARG A 80 -5.26 -11.47 -8.61
CA ARG A 80 -5.67 -10.18 -9.20
C ARG A 80 -4.52 -9.20 -9.35
N LEU A 81 -3.38 -9.48 -8.76
CA LEU A 81 -2.22 -8.59 -8.74
C LEU A 81 -1.25 -8.99 -9.86
N THR A 82 -1.67 -8.76 -11.09
CA THR A 82 -0.94 -9.18 -12.29
C THR A 82 -0.49 -8.03 -13.18
N ASP A 83 -1.05 -6.83 -12.99
CA ASP A 83 -0.72 -5.65 -13.80
C ASP A 83 0.26 -4.78 -13.01
N PHE A 84 1.55 -5.09 -13.13
CA PHE A 84 2.62 -4.41 -12.41
C PHE A 84 2.76 -2.96 -12.86
N VAL A 85 2.84 -2.04 -11.91
CA VAL A 85 2.98 -0.59 -12.17
C VAL A 85 4.39 -0.12 -11.82
N GLY A 86 4.90 -0.52 -10.68
CA GLY A 86 6.20 -0.08 -10.20
C GLY A 86 6.47 -0.58 -8.79
N GLU A 87 7.48 -0.02 -8.14
CA GLU A 87 7.82 -0.41 -6.78
C GLU A 87 8.29 0.79 -5.98
N LEU A 88 8.20 0.69 -4.67
CA LEU A 88 8.69 1.72 -3.76
C LEU A 88 10.18 1.55 -3.53
N ALA A 89 10.92 2.66 -3.65
CA ALA A 89 12.32 2.70 -3.25
C ALA A 89 12.44 2.52 -1.72
N PRO A 90 13.63 2.13 -1.21
CA PRO A 90 13.80 1.91 0.23
C PRO A 90 13.36 3.08 1.12
N SER A 91 13.57 4.32 0.69
CA SER A 91 13.11 5.48 1.45
C SER A 91 11.59 5.57 1.52
N LYS A 92 10.91 5.23 0.43
CA LYS A 92 9.45 5.21 0.39
C LYS A 92 8.88 4.05 1.19
N LEU A 93 9.56 2.91 1.21
CA LEU A 93 9.18 1.79 2.06
C LEU A 93 9.22 2.18 3.54
N ARG A 94 10.23 2.96 3.95
CA ARG A 94 10.29 3.46 5.32
C ARG A 94 9.13 4.40 5.62
N GLU A 95 8.77 5.27 4.68
CA GLU A 95 7.60 6.13 4.84
C GLU A 95 6.32 5.30 4.96
N LEU A 96 6.20 4.25 4.17
CA LEU A 96 5.07 3.32 4.23
C LEU A 96 4.99 2.65 5.61
N ASP A 97 6.11 2.15 6.11
CA ASP A 97 6.16 1.51 7.42
C ASP A 97 5.70 2.47 8.52
N ASN A 98 6.19 3.71 8.50
CA ASN A 98 5.78 4.72 9.46
C ASN A 98 4.29 5.03 9.37
N ALA A 99 3.77 5.16 8.16
CA ALA A 99 2.36 5.44 7.95
C ALA A 99 1.48 4.29 8.42
N LEU A 100 1.92 3.05 8.23
CA LEU A 100 1.20 1.86 8.71
C LEU A 100 1.19 1.79 10.23
N ILE A 101 2.31 2.12 10.88
CA ILE A 101 2.38 2.19 12.34
C ILE A 101 1.34 3.16 12.89
N VAL A 102 1.23 4.34 12.26
CA VAL A 102 0.25 5.34 12.67
C VAL A 102 -1.17 4.85 12.40
N ALA A 103 -1.43 4.35 11.20
CA ALA A 103 -2.76 3.92 10.79
C ALA A 103 -3.31 2.78 11.67
N LEU A 104 -2.43 1.88 12.11
CA LEU A 104 -2.82 0.73 12.94
C LEU A 104 -2.68 0.99 14.43
N GLY A 105 -2.17 2.15 14.82
CA GLY A 105 -1.97 2.49 16.23
C GLY A 105 -0.97 1.60 16.94
N ILE A 106 0.05 1.13 16.22
CA ILE A 106 1.04 0.22 16.79
C ILE A 106 1.98 1.00 17.72
N PRO A 107 2.14 0.58 18.98
CA PRO A 107 3.12 1.20 19.86
C PRO A 107 4.53 1.02 19.33
N THR A 108 5.35 2.06 19.40
CA THR A 108 6.71 2.00 18.90
C THR A 108 7.71 1.88 20.04
N GLY A 109 8.28 0.70 20.13
CA GLY A 109 9.52 0.38 20.78
C GLY A 109 9.68 0.86 22.20
N THR A 110 10.59 1.80 22.37
CA THR A 110 11.13 2.20 23.64
C THR A 110 10.25 3.16 24.43
N ARG A 111 9.07 3.49 23.91
CA ARG A 111 8.20 4.43 24.59
C ARG A 111 7.74 3.86 25.93
N PRO A 112 7.94 4.58 27.04
CA PRO A 112 7.43 4.09 28.31
C PRO A 112 5.91 4.02 28.27
N LEU A 113 5.39 2.98 28.87
CA LEU A 113 3.96 2.84 29.04
C LEU A 113 3.51 3.71 30.18
N VAL A 114 2.52 4.49 29.92
CA VAL A 114 1.94 5.39 30.92
C VAL A 114 0.46 5.11 31.01
#